data_886ec2d2ae593a5b2b7e3856abdc4b3f
#
_entry.id   886ec2d2ae593a5b2b7e3856abdc4b3f
#
_cell.length_a   1.000
_cell.length_b   1.000
_cell.length_c   1.000
_cell.angle_alpha   90.00
_cell.angle_beta   90.00
_cell.angle_gamma   90.00
#
_symmetry.space_group_name_H-M   'P 1'
#
loop_
_entity.id
_entity.type
_entity.pdbx_description
1 polymer ?
#
loop_
_entity_poly.entity_id
_entity_poly.type
_entity_poly.pdbx_seq_one_letter_code
_entity_poly.pdbx_strand_id
1 'polypeptide(L)'
;MWALLPQRWQVLIIGASAVILVTAIDALALHFTGRDAGPLKYLSLAVTIFTAGIVFLAQLFWFKAAELIPWLQTKTFPDLNGTWTGVLRSTYKAPGSDTPWPPIDTTVTIKQTLLTISITLQSGESKSYSNREHFEPDYRNKHFRVWYSYSNEPKAEFRHRSAPHDGVAYLEMDWEVDRNRLTGRYYNDRGSSGDLDLKRKVNPKRR
;
A
#
# COMPACT_ATOMS: atom_id res chain seq x y z
N MET A 1 -4.61 0.23 -4.94
CA MET A 1 -4.48 1.31 -5.94
C MET A 1 -5.45 1.22 -7.11
N TRP A 2 -5.72 0.03 -7.68
CA TRP A 2 -6.79 -0.12 -8.68
C TRP A 2 -8.14 0.46 -8.20
N ALA A 3 -8.51 0.19 -6.96
CA ALA A 3 -9.74 0.71 -6.35
C ALA A 3 -9.80 2.25 -6.23
N LEU A 4 -8.68 2.94 -6.33
CA LEU A 4 -8.61 4.41 -6.30
C LEU A 4 -8.86 5.06 -7.66
N LEU A 5 -8.79 4.28 -8.75
CA LEU A 5 -9.15 4.80 -10.06
C LEU A 5 -10.67 5.04 -10.11
N PRO A 6 -11.14 6.17 -10.67
CA PRO A 6 -12.57 6.39 -10.91
C PRO A 6 -13.17 5.22 -11.68
N GLN A 7 -14.36 4.77 -11.29
CA GLN A 7 -15.04 3.60 -11.89
C GLN A 7 -15.09 3.66 -13.43
N ARG A 8 -15.31 4.85 -14.00
CA ARG A 8 -15.32 5.07 -15.46
C ARG A 8 -14.01 4.65 -16.13
N TRP A 9 -12.87 4.91 -15.50
CA TRP A 9 -11.56 4.52 -16.04
C TRP A 9 -11.31 3.03 -15.89
N GLN A 10 -11.74 2.41 -14.77
CA GLN A 10 -11.68 0.97 -14.58
C GLN A 10 -12.47 0.24 -15.69
N VAL A 11 -13.71 0.69 -15.94
CA VAL A 11 -14.58 0.11 -16.98
C VAL A 11 -13.97 0.34 -18.37
N LEU A 12 -13.48 1.54 -18.67
CA LEU A 12 -12.84 1.84 -19.95
C LEU A 12 -11.59 0.99 -20.21
N ILE A 13 -10.73 0.85 -19.21
CA ILE A 13 -9.52 0.03 -19.33
C ILE A 13 -9.89 -1.43 -19.58
N ILE A 14 -10.80 -1.98 -18.79
CA ILE A 14 -11.27 -3.37 -18.94
C ILE A 14 -11.90 -3.55 -20.33
N GLY A 15 -12.81 -2.67 -20.71
CA GLY A 15 -13.55 -2.78 -21.98
C GLY A 15 -12.65 -2.64 -23.21
N ALA A 16 -11.83 -1.58 -23.26
CA ALA A 16 -10.93 -1.35 -24.40
C ALA A 16 -9.95 -2.52 -24.58
N SER A 17 -9.47 -3.03 -23.50
CA SER A 17 -8.48 -4.09 -23.53
C SER A 17 -9.09 -5.46 -23.85
N ALA A 18 -10.32 -5.72 -23.43
CA ALA A 18 -11.05 -6.90 -23.87
C ALA A 18 -11.28 -6.88 -25.40
N VAL A 19 -11.65 -5.73 -25.97
CA VAL A 19 -11.81 -5.56 -27.42
C VAL A 19 -10.49 -5.82 -28.16
N ILE A 20 -9.38 -5.21 -27.72
CA ILE A 20 -8.06 -5.39 -28.33
C ILE A 20 -7.65 -6.87 -28.32
N LEU A 21 -7.87 -7.56 -27.21
CA LEU A 21 -7.48 -8.96 -27.09
C LEU A 21 -8.36 -9.89 -27.94
N VAL A 22 -9.67 -9.64 -27.99
CA VAL A 22 -10.60 -10.40 -28.83
C VAL A 22 -10.20 -10.27 -30.31
N THR A 23 -9.96 -9.05 -30.78
CA THR A 23 -9.56 -8.81 -32.17
C THR A 23 -8.18 -9.41 -32.52
N ALA A 24 -7.25 -9.36 -31.57
CA ALA A 24 -5.92 -9.99 -31.77
C ALA A 24 -6.01 -11.52 -31.84
N ILE A 25 -6.82 -12.14 -30.98
CA ILE A 25 -7.03 -13.60 -31.00
C ILE A 25 -7.72 -14.03 -32.32
N ASP A 26 -8.73 -13.28 -32.75
CA ASP A 26 -9.46 -13.58 -33.98
C ASP A 26 -8.53 -13.45 -35.22
N ALA A 27 -7.71 -12.40 -35.27
CA ALA A 27 -6.70 -12.21 -36.30
C ALA A 27 -5.65 -13.34 -36.30
N LEU A 28 -5.19 -13.79 -35.17
CA LEU A 28 -4.29 -14.94 -35.03
C LEU A 28 -4.97 -16.24 -35.48
N ALA A 29 -6.22 -16.49 -35.06
CA ALA A 29 -6.97 -17.66 -35.49
C ALA A 29 -7.14 -17.71 -37.01
N LEU A 30 -7.50 -16.59 -37.62
CA LEU A 30 -7.60 -16.46 -39.08
C LEU A 30 -6.26 -16.76 -39.78
N HIS A 31 -5.15 -16.22 -39.23
CA HIS A 31 -3.81 -16.43 -39.79
C HIS A 31 -3.38 -17.91 -39.75
N PHE A 32 -3.63 -18.61 -38.63
CA PHE A 32 -3.16 -20.00 -38.47
C PHE A 32 -4.14 -21.06 -39.00
N THR A 33 -5.44 -20.80 -38.97
CA THR A 33 -6.47 -21.81 -39.32
C THR A 33 -7.15 -21.51 -40.67
N GLY A 34 -6.97 -20.33 -41.22
CA GLY A 34 -7.69 -19.87 -42.40
C GLY A 34 -9.21 -19.73 -42.23
N ARG A 35 -9.71 -19.79 -40.99
CA ARG A 35 -11.14 -19.69 -40.69
C ARG A 35 -11.38 -18.57 -39.67
N ASP A 36 -12.35 -17.72 -40.00
CA ASP A 36 -12.90 -16.75 -39.08
C ASP A 36 -13.80 -17.51 -38.09
N ALA A 37 -13.42 -17.48 -36.81
CA ALA A 37 -14.21 -18.13 -35.76
C ALA A 37 -15.23 -17.17 -35.13
N GLY A 38 -15.16 -15.90 -35.48
CA GLY A 38 -15.98 -14.82 -34.94
C GLY A 38 -15.54 -14.40 -33.55
N PRO A 39 -15.54 -13.09 -33.26
CA PRO A 39 -14.96 -12.52 -32.06
C PRO A 39 -15.65 -13.01 -30.76
N LEU A 40 -16.96 -13.30 -30.81
CA LEU A 40 -17.71 -13.72 -29.62
C LEU A 40 -17.30 -15.10 -29.07
N LYS A 41 -16.77 -15.99 -29.91
CA LYS A 41 -16.35 -17.34 -29.49
C LYS A 41 -15.21 -17.30 -28.49
N TYR A 42 -14.33 -16.30 -28.61
CA TYR A 42 -13.14 -16.16 -27.77
C TYR A 42 -13.30 -15.13 -26.66
N LEU A 43 -14.46 -14.49 -26.55
CA LEU A 43 -14.68 -13.39 -25.60
C LEU A 43 -14.37 -13.77 -24.15
N SER A 44 -14.85 -14.92 -23.68
CA SER A 44 -14.62 -15.36 -22.29
C SER A 44 -13.16 -15.67 -22.04
N LEU A 45 -12.50 -16.36 -22.96
CA LEU A 45 -11.06 -16.66 -22.88
C LEU A 45 -10.23 -15.38 -22.91
N ALA A 46 -10.57 -14.46 -23.81
CA ALA A 46 -9.92 -13.17 -23.94
C ALA A 46 -10.03 -12.34 -22.65
N VAL A 47 -11.23 -12.23 -22.08
CA VAL A 47 -11.45 -11.51 -20.82
C VAL A 47 -10.65 -12.15 -19.68
N THR A 48 -10.61 -13.47 -19.60
CA THR A 48 -9.87 -14.18 -18.54
C THR A 48 -8.36 -13.95 -18.64
N ILE A 49 -7.78 -14.19 -19.81
CA ILE A 49 -6.33 -14.00 -20.04
C ILE A 49 -5.95 -12.54 -19.80
N PHE A 50 -6.78 -11.63 -20.27
CA PHE A 50 -6.54 -10.20 -20.14
C PHE A 50 -6.57 -9.76 -18.67
N THR A 51 -7.60 -10.13 -17.92
CA THR A 51 -7.72 -9.75 -16.51
C THR A 51 -6.56 -10.32 -15.71
N ALA A 52 -6.22 -11.61 -15.89
CA ALA A 52 -5.10 -12.24 -15.23
C ALA A 52 -3.75 -11.58 -15.62
N GLY A 53 -3.55 -11.34 -16.92
CA GLY A 53 -2.34 -10.74 -17.47
C GLY A 53 -2.14 -9.30 -16.98
N ILE A 54 -3.16 -8.45 -17.02
CA ILE A 54 -3.08 -7.07 -16.52
C ILE A 54 -2.77 -7.04 -15.02
N VAL A 55 -3.48 -7.83 -14.23
CA VAL A 55 -3.24 -7.88 -12.79
C VAL A 55 -1.79 -8.29 -12.51
N PHE A 56 -1.30 -9.31 -13.21
CA PHE A 56 0.08 -9.78 -13.09
C PHE A 56 1.11 -8.73 -13.51
N LEU A 57 0.95 -8.15 -14.70
CA LEU A 57 1.86 -7.13 -15.22
C LEU A 57 1.82 -5.85 -14.38
N ALA A 58 0.65 -5.43 -13.96
CA ALA A 58 0.50 -4.26 -13.10
C ALA A 58 1.20 -4.45 -11.75
N GLN A 59 1.17 -5.64 -11.17
CA GLN A 59 1.93 -5.91 -9.93
C GLN A 59 3.44 -5.86 -10.14
N LEU A 60 3.94 -6.35 -11.26
CA LEU A 60 5.37 -6.40 -11.55
C LEU A 60 5.95 -5.03 -11.96
N PHE A 61 5.22 -4.28 -12.77
CA PHE A 61 5.77 -3.11 -13.46
C PHE A 61 5.26 -1.77 -12.93
N TRP A 62 4.24 -1.77 -12.05
CA TRP A 62 3.63 -0.53 -11.56
C TRP A 62 4.65 0.47 -11.00
N PHE A 63 5.54 0.02 -10.12
CA PHE A 63 6.50 0.92 -9.49
C PHE A 63 7.56 1.43 -10.47
N LYS A 64 7.98 0.60 -11.43
CA LYS A 64 8.87 1.04 -12.52
C LYS A 64 8.18 2.08 -13.42
N ALA A 65 6.92 1.85 -13.75
CA ALA A 65 6.13 2.81 -14.52
C ALA A 65 5.89 4.12 -13.73
N ALA A 66 5.59 4.03 -12.45
CA ALA A 66 5.41 5.19 -11.57
C ALA A 66 6.71 5.97 -11.33
N GLU A 67 7.86 5.31 -11.35
CA GLU A 67 9.19 5.94 -11.27
C GLU A 67 9.52 6.71 -12.56
N LEU A 68 9.19 6.12 -13.72
CA LEU A 68 9.37 6.75 -15.04
C LEU A 68 8.36 7.88 -15.32
N ILE A 69 7.18 7.80 -14.71
CA ILE A 69 6.08 8.72 -14.93
C ILE A 69 5.62 9.29 -13.57
N PRO A 70 6.34 10.28 -13.00
CA PRO A 70 6.07 10.78 -11.65
C PRO A 70 4.64 11.29 -11.42
N TRP A 71 3.97 11.86 -12.44
CA TRP A 71 2.59 12.32 -12.33
C TRP A 71 1.60 11.18 -12.03
N LEU A 72 1.96 9.94 -12.37
CA LEU A 72 1.12 8.78 -12.09
C LEU A 72 0.96 8.54 -10.59
N GLN A 73 2.01 8.78 -9.80
CA GLN A 73 1.97 8.66 -8.33
C GLN A 73 1.01 9.68 -7.70
N THR A 74 0.95 10.90 -8.23
CA THR A 74 0.04 11.93 -7.74
C THR A 74 -1.41 11.73 -8.15
N LYS A 75 -1.68 10.90 -9.16
CA LYS A 75 -3.03 10.56 -9.64
C LYS A 75 -3.58 9.25 -9.08
N THR A 76 -2.72 8.46 -8.48
CA THR A 76 -3.09 7.18 -7.84
C THR A 76 -2.79 7.20 -6.35
N PHE A 77 -1.59 6.82 -5.99
CA PHE A 77 -1.07 6.87 -4.62
C PHE A 77 0.46 6.78 -4.66
N PRO A 78 1.19 7.54 -3.84
CA PRO A 78 2.64 7.52 -3.86
C PRO A 78 3.22 6.16 -3.50
N ASP A 79 4.44 5.91 -3.96
CA ASP A 79 5.22 4.73 -3.57
C ASP A 79 5.71 4.89 -2.13
N LEU A 80 5.11 4.13 -1.24
CA LEU A 80 5.52 4.05 0.17
C LEU A 80 6.51 2.90 0.44
N ASN A 81 6.85 2.08 -0.56
CA ASN A 81 7.74 0.94 -0.36
C ASN A 81 9.06 1.34 0.30
N GLY A 82 9.52 0.47 1.17
CA GLY A 82 10.83 0.58 1.79
C GLY A 82 10.80 0.56 3.30
N THR A 83 11.92 0.98 3.87
CA THR A 83 12.12 1.08 5.31
C THR A 83 12.09 2.53 5.72
N TRP A 84 11.34 2.81 6.75
CA TRP A 84 11.19 4.12 7.36
C TRP A 84 11.64 4.02 8.81
N THR A 85 12.42 4.97 9.27
CA THR A 85 12.94 5.00 10.64
C THR A 85 12.59 6.32 11.30
N GLY A 86 12.30 6.28 12.57
CA GLY A 86 11.96 7.48 13.32
C GLY A 86 11.48 7.16 14.73
N VAL A 87 10.62 7.98 15.24
CA VAL A 87 10.16 7.91 16.62
C VAL A 87 8.64 7.79 16.74
N LEU A 88 8.22 7.03 17.72
CA LEU A 88 6.84 6.93 18.18
C LEU A 88 6.75 7.58 19.56
N ARG A 89 5.85 8.54 19.71
CA ARG A 89 5.56 9.23 20.96
C ARG A 89 4.21 8.78 21.49
N SER A 90 4.22 8.00 22.57
CA SER A 90 3.01 7.43 23.17
C SER A 90 2.44 8.34 24.26
N THR A 91 1.12 8.34 24.37
CA THR A 91 0.43 8.93 25.54
C THR A 91 0.41 8.01 26.76
N TYR A 92 0.93 6.77 26.60
CA TYR A 92 1.00 5.81 27.70
C TYR A 92 1.86 6.36 28.85
N LYS A 93 1.35 6.21 30.06
CA LYS A 93 2.07 6.49 31.30
C LYS A 93 2.25 5.20 32.08
N ALA A 94 3.43 5.00 32.65
CA ALA A 94 3.64 3.86 33.54
C ALA A 94 2.80 4.01 34.80
N PRO A 95 2.35 2.92 35.43
CA PRO A 95 1.68 2.97 36.71
C PRO A 95 2.48 3.76 37.76
N GLY A 96 1.86 4.76 38.36
CA GLY A 96 2.50 5.64 39.35
C GLY A 96 3.37 6.77 38.77
N SER A 97 3.35 6.96 37.45
CA SER A 97 4.06 8.06 36.78
C SER A 97 3.09 9.03 36.11
N ASP A 98 3.32 10.33 36.29
CA ASP A 98 2.57 11.39 35.62
C ASP A 98 3.17 11.78 34.26
N THR A 99 4.37 11.31 33.95
CA THR A 99 5.07 11.64 32.71
C THR A 99 4.79 10.59 31.64
N PRO A 100 4.56 11.00 30.38
CA PRO A 100 4.47 10.07 29.25
C PRO A 100 5.73 9.23 29.09
N TRP A 101 5.57 8.05 28.49
CA TRP A 101 6.70 7.19 28.15
C TRP A 101 7.67 7.93 27.21
N PRO A 102 9.00 7.74 27.36
CA PRO A 102 9.97 8.38 26.49
C PRO A 102 9.76 7.97 25.02
N PRO A 103 10.16 8.81 24.06
CA PRO A 103 10.08 8.47 22.64
C PRO A 103 10.71 7.12 22.33
N ILE A 104 10.02 6.32 21.52
CA ILE A 104 10.41 4.95 21.18
C ILE A 104 10.97 4.95 19.77
N ASP A 105 12.23 4.55 19.61
CA ASP A 105 12.83 4.34 18.30
C ASP A 105 12.09 3.22 17.56
N THR A 106 11.70 3.52 16.33
CA THR A 106 10.78 2.69 15.57
C THR A 106 11.25 2.56 14.12
N THR A 107 11.13 1.34 13.61
CA THR A 107 11.33 1.04 12.20
C THR A 107 10.03 0.54 11.61
N VAL A 108 9.58 1.17 10.52
CA VAL A 108 8.41 0.75 9.75
C VAL A 108 8.87 0.24 8.39
N THR A 109 8.49 -0.99 8.07
CA THR A 109 8.72 -1.59 6.75
C THR A 109 7.41 -1.66 6.01
N ILE A 110 7.35 -1.03 4.84
CA ILE A 110 6.18 -1.02 3.97
C ILE A 110 6.50 -1.83 2.72
N LYS A 111 5.62 -2.78 2.40
CA LYS A 111 5.61 -3.53 1.14
C LYS A 111 4.31 -3.21 0.43
N GLN A 112 4.40 -2.53 -0.69
CA GLN A 112 3.24 -2.06 -1.46
C GLN A 112 3.31 -2.62 -2.87
N THR A 113 2.17 -3.04 -3.37
CA THR A 113 1.94 -3.38 -4.79
C THR A 113 0.84 -2.47 -5.35
N LEU A 114 0.45 -2.66 -6.59
CA LEU A 114 -0.71 -1.94 -7.14
C LEU A 114 -2.01 -2.23 -6.36
N LEU A 115 -2.17 -3.45 -5.84
CA LEU A 115 -3.42 -3.91 -5.23
C LEU A 115 -3.37 -3.98 -3.71
N THR A 116 -2.19 -4.19 -3.13
CA THR A 116 -2.03 -4.47 -1.70
C THR A 116 -0.95 -3.60 -1.08
N ILE A 117 -1.06 -3.41 0.22
CA ILE A 117 0.00 -2.83 1.04
C ILE A 117 0.08 -3.64 2.33
N SER A 118 1.28 -3.83 2.86
CA SER A 118 1.52 -4.45 4.16
C SER A 118 2.46 -3.56 4.94
N ILE A 119 2.12 -3.26 6.17
CA ILE A 119 2.85 -2.37 7.06
C ILE A 119 3.27 -3.14 8.28
N THR A 120 4.57 -3.19 8.52
CA THR A 120 5.15 -3.81 9.72
C THR A 120 5.89 -2.75 10.50
N LEU A 121 5.51 -2.54 11.75
CA LEU A 121 6.20 -1.65 12.67
C LEU A 121 7.00 -2.50 13.67
N GLN A 122 8.24 -2.15 13.90
CA GLN A 122 9.11 -2.80 14.88
C GLN A 122 9.73 -1.76 15.80
N SER A 123 9.57 -1.98 17.08
CA SER A 123 10.27 -1.27 18.16
C SER A 123 11.27 -2.17 18.86
N GLY A 124 11.96 -1.66 19.86
CA GLY A 124 12.83 -2.47 20.72
C GLY A 124 12.09 -3.65 21.39
N GLU A 125 10.83 -3.45 21.75
CA GLU A 125 10.07 -4.37 22.62
C GLU A 125 9.00 -5.19 21.90
N SER A 126 8.50 -4.73 20.76
CA SER A 126 7.37 -5.35 20.07
C SER A 126 7.45 -5.23 18.56
N LYS A 127 6.59 -5.99 17.89
CA LYS A 127 6.37 -5.94 16.47
C LYS A 127 4.88 -5.94 16.17
N SER A 128 4.45 -5.04 15.28
CA SER A 128 3.06 -4.94 14.83
C SER A 128 2.97 -5.26 13.36
N TYR A 129 1.88 -5.93 12.98
CA TYR A 129 1.57 -6.30 11.60
C TYR A 129 0.22 -5.73 11.21
N SER A 130 0.14 -5.10 10.04
CA SER A 130 -1.14 -4.67 9.50
C SER A 130 -2.01 -5.86 9.10
N ASN A 131 -3.33 -5.72 9.33
CA ASN A 131 -4.33 -6.75 9.01
C ASN A 131 -5.25 -6.31 7.86
N ARG A 132 -5.64 -5.03 7.84
CA ARG A 132 -6.49 -4.43 6.81
C ARG A 132 -6.06 -2.99 6.60
N GLU A 133 -6.06 -2.56 5.35
CA GLU A 133 -5.60 -1.24 4.94
C GLU A 133 -6.64 -0.53 4.07
N HIS A 134 -6.71 0.77 4.23
CA HIS A 134 -7.57 1.65 3.44
C HIS A 134 -6.80 2.89 3.00
N PHE A 135 -6.78 3.14 1.69
CA PHE A 135 -6.14 4.32 1.11
C PHE A 135 -7.12 5.50 1.06
N GLU A 136 -6.69 6.64 1.56
CA GLU A 136 -7.41 7.90 1.56
C GLU A 136 -6.57 8.98 0.84
N PRO A 137 -6.66 9.06 -0.50
CA PRO A 137 -5.93 10.07 -1.26
C PRO A 137 -6.71 11.38 -1.35
N ASP A 138 -6.07 12.48 -1.01
CA ASP A 138 -6.51 13.82 -1.36
C ASP A 138 -5.68 14.32 -2.55
N TYR A 139 -6.18 14.09 -3.74
CA TYR A 139 -5.51 14.49 -4.98
C TYR A 139 -5.43 15.99 -5.17
N ARG A 140 -6.33 16.75 -4.55
CA ARG A 140 -6.38 18.20 -4.67
C ARG A 140 -5.26 18.86 -3.89
N ASN A 141 -5.06 18.41 -2.66
CA ASN A 141 -4.03 18.92 -1.76
C ASN A 141 -2.74 18.09 -1.82
N LYS A 142 -2.70 17.04 -2.66
CA LYS A 142 -1.58 16.11 -2.77
C LYS A 142 -1.16 15.51 -1.42
N HIS A 143 -2.15 15.29 -0.57
CA HIS A 143 -2.02 14.67 0.73
C HIS A 143 -2.52 13.23 0.65
N PHE A 144 -1.74 12.29 1.13
CA PHE A 144 -2.01 10.87 0.98
C PHE A 144 -1.94 10.19 2.34
N ARG A 145 -3.04 9.56 2.74
CA ARG A 145 -3.14 8.83 4.00
C ARG A 145 -3.47 7.37 3.74
N VAL A 146 -2.86 6.47 4.52
CA VAL A 146 -3.24 5.07 4.58
C VAL A 146 -3.62 4.73 6.02
N TRP A 147 -4.86 4.31 6.20
CA TRP A 147 -5.36 3.73 7.44
C TRP A 147 -5.10 2.24 7.47
N TYR A 148 -4.79 1.69 8.64
CA TYR A 148 -4.66 0.24 8.80
C TYR A 148 -5.00 -0.18 10.24
N SER A 149 -5.64 -1.36 10.36
CA SER A 149 -5.71 -2.07 11.63
C SER A 149 -4.45 -2.90 11.80
N TYR A 150 -4.02 -3.11 13.03
CA TYR A 150 -2.82 -3.89 13.33
C TYR A 150 -2.99 -4.74 14.58
N SER A 151 -2.23 -5.85 14.64
CA SER A 151 -2.02 -6.64 15.83
C SER A 151 -0.57 -6.45 16.29
N ASN A 152 -0.39 -6.15 17.58
CA ASN A 152 0.91 -5.95 18.17
C ASN A 152 1.32 -7.13 19.03
N GLU A 153 2.51 -7.65 18.77
CA GLU A 153 3.11 -8.79 19.47
C GLU A 153 4.36 -8.33 20.23
N PRO A 154 4.26 -8.17 21.57
CA PRO A 154 5.41 -7.94 22.40
C PRO A 154 6.33 -9.18 22.46
N LYS A 155 7.63 -8.94 22.52
CA LYS A 155 8.61 -10.01 22.79
C LYS A 155 8.31 -10.66 24.13
N ALA A 156 8.65 -11.94 24.24
CA ALA A 156 8.35 -12.76 25.43
C ALA A 156 8.81 -12.11 26.73
N GLU A 157 9.98 -11.51 26.74
CA GLU A 157 10.58 -10.83 27.89
C GLU A 157 9.77 -9.61 28.39
N PHE A 158 8.97 -8.98 27.51
CA PHE A 158 8.16 -7.82 27.85
C PHE A 158 6.69 -8.11 28.10
N ARG A 159 6.24 -9.38 27.90
CA ARG A 159 4.82 -9.76 28.03
C ARG A 159 4.26 -9.57 29.44
N HIS A 160 5.10 -9.59 30.46
CA HIS A 160 4.70 -9.34 31.85
C HIS A 160 4.14 -7.92 32.08
N ARG A 161 4.54 -6.96 31.26
CA ARG A 161 4.09 -5.54 31.35
C ARG A 161 3.37 -5.05 30.09
N SER A 162 3.46 -5.78 29.00
CA SER A 162 2.80 -5.44 27.75
C SER A 162 2.18 -6.70 27.14
N ALA A 163 0.87 -6.86 27.27
CA ALA A 163 0.14 -7.93 26.61
C ALA A 163 0.01 -7.66 25.10
N PRO A 164 -0.17 -8.71 24.27
CA PRO A 164 -0.61 -8.53 22.89
C PRO A 164 -1.88 -7.67 22.82
N HIS A 165 -1.99 -6.83 21.83
CA HIS A 165 -3.12 -5.91 21.67
C HIS A 165 -3.32 -5.51 20.22
N ASP A 166 -4.52 -5.08 19.91
CA ASP A 166 -4.92 -4.62 18.58
C ASP A 166 -5.10 -3.10 18.56
N GLY A 167 -5.04 -2.53 17.38
CA GLY A 167 -5.26 -1.11 17.21
C GLY A 167 -5.52 -0.69 15.77
N VAL A 168 -5.71 0.60 15.62
CA VAL A 168 -5.85 1.27 14.32
C VAL A 168 -4.82 2.38 14.25
N ALA A 169 -4.21 2.54 13.10
CA ALA A 169 -3.26 3.61 12.84
C ALA A 169 -3.44 4.19 11.44
N TYR A 170 -2.91 5.37 11.24
CA TYR A 170 -2.70 5.90 9.89
C TYR A 170 -1.28 6.41 9.74
N LEU A 171 -0.81 6.37 8.50
CA LEU A 171 0.39 7.05 8.03
C LEU A 171 -0.01 7.99 6.91
N GLU A 172 0.59 9.17 6.89
CA GLU A 172 0.30 10.20 5.90
C GLU A 172 1.56 10.84 5.36
N MET A 173 1.49 11.24 4.09
CA MET A 173 2.53 11.92 3.36
C MET A 173 1.96 13.19 2.73
N ASP A 174 2.64 14.29 2.94
CA ASP A 174 2.44 15.50 2.15
C ASP A 174 3.44 15.50 0.99
N TRP A 175 2.91 15.26 -0.22
CA TRP A 175 3.74 15.10 -1.42
C TRP A 175 4.51 16.37 -1.81
N GLU A 176 3.98 17.53 -1.50
CA GLU A 176 4.62 18.80 -1.85
C GLU A 176 5.65 19.23 -0.82
N VAL A 177 5.48 18.84 0.43
CA VAL A 177 6.38 19.23 1.52
C VAL A 177 7.58 18.30 1.63
N ASP A 178 7.36 17.01 1.86
CA ASP A 178 8.46 16.04 1.98
C ASP A 178 8.01 14.62 1.64
N ARG A 179 8.44 14.11 0.49
CA ARG A 179 8.15 12.74 0.01
C ARG A 179 8.92 11.65 0.77
N ASN A 180 9.88 12.04 1.59
CA ASN A 180 10.69 11.13 2.38
C ASN A 180 10.34 11.16 3.87
N ARG A 181 9.22 11.80 4.23
CA ARG A 181 8.67 11.84 5.58
C ARG A 181 7.27 11.25 5.61
N LEU A 182 7.00 10.41 6.61
CA LEU A 182 5.68 9.97 6.98
C LEU A 182 5.41 10.43 8.40
N THR A 183 4.25 11.05 8.60
CA THR A 183 3.70 11.29 9.93
C THR A 183 2.50 10.38 10.13
N GLY A 184 2.03 10.23 11.36
CA GLY A 184 0.87 9.40 11.60
C GLY A 184 0.48 9.35 13.06
N ARG A 185 -0.59 8.60 13.34
CA ARG A 185 -1.08 8.38 14.69
C ARG A 185 -1.61 6.96 14.83
N TYR A 186 -1.48 6.40 16.00
CA TYR A 186 -2.08 5.13 16.36
C TYR A 186 -3.04 5.26 17.55
N TYR A 187 -3.96 4.33 17.62
CA TYR A 187 -4.90 4.11 18.73
C TYR A 187 -4.95 2.61 18.99
N ASN A 188 -5.06 2.22 20.25
CA ASN A 188 -5.16 0.81 20.60
C ASN A 188 -6.28 0.54 21.62
N ASP A 189 -6.64 -0.74 21.75
CA ASP A 189 -7.67 -1.27 22.66
C ASP A 189 -7.31 -1.09 24.14
N ARG A 190 -6.05 -0.74 24.45
CA ARG A 190 -5.57 -0.46 25.81
C ARG A 190 -5.75 1.00 26.22
N GLY A 191 -6.46 1.81 25.40
CA GLY A 191 -6.73 3.22 25.68
C GLY A 191 -5.53 4.14 25.50
N SER A 192 -4.43 3.70 24.87
CA SER A 192 -3.32 4.57 24.54
C SER A 192 -3.33 4.97 23.06
N SER A 193 -2.76 6.13 22.78
CA SER A 193 -2.53 6.65 21.45
C SER A 193 -1.12 7.23 21.35
N GLY A 194 -0.72 7.63 20.14
CA GLY A 194 0.55 8.32 19.99
C GLY A 194 0.81 8.70 18.56
N ASP A 195 1.79 9.57 18.39
CA ASP A 195 2.17 10.12 17.10
C ASP A 195 3.45 9.43 16.57
N LEU A 196 3.51 9.24 15.25
CA LEU A 196 4.67 8.73 14.52
C LEU A 196 5.27 9.85 13.68
N ASP A 197 6.60 9.90 13.66
CA ASP A 197 7.38 10.77 12.78
C ASP A 197 8.54 9.95 12.20
N LEU A 198 8.46 9.66 10.92
CA LEU A 198 9.30 8.69 10.23
C LEU A 198 9.95 9.32 9.02
N LYS A 199 11.21 8.97 8.77
CA LYS A 199 11.95 9.32 7.56
C LYS A 199 12.33 8.08 6.77
N ARG A 200 12.28 8.19 5.44
CA ARG A 200 12.67 7.10 4.54
C ARG A 200 14.15 6.80 4.72
N LYS A 201 14.46 5.53 5.00
CA LYS A 201 15.86 5.08 5.03
C LYS A 201 16.33 4.93 3.59
N VAL A 202 17.25 5.81 3.19
CA VAL A 202 17.85 5.74 1.84
C VAL A 202 18.71 4.48 1.77
N ASN A 203 18.37 3.58 0.84
CA ASN A 203 19.19 2.40 0.59
C ASN A 203 20.29 2.78 -0.43
N PRO A 204 21.57 2.79 -0.06
CA PRO A 204 22.65 3.22 -0.95
C PRO A 204 22.83 2.34 -2.20
N LYS A 205 22.13 1.19 -2.28
CA LYS A 205 22.18 0.26 -3.43
C LYS A 205 21.13 0.52 -4.54
N ARG A 206 20.34 1.58 -4.44
CA ARG A 206 19.37 1.99 -5.48
C ARG A 206 19.79 3.31 -6.15
N ARG A 207 21.02 3.37 -6.61
CA ARG A 207 21.48 4.37 -7.58
C ARG A 207 21.82 3.68 -8.90
#